data_80e9672a26c65a6a9236b8c50c9cdee1
#
_entry.id   80e9672a26c65a6a9236b8c50c9cdee1
#
_cell.length_a   1.000
_cell.length_b   1.000
_cell.length_c   1.000
_cell.angle_alpha   90.00
_cell.angle_beta   90.00
_cell.angle_gamma   90.00
#
_symmetry.space_group_name_H-M   'P 1'
#
loop_
_entity.id
_entity.type
_entity.pdbx_description
1 polymer ?
#
loop_
_entity_poly.entity_id
_entity_poly.type
_entity_poly.pdbx_seq_one_letter_code
_entity_poly.pdbx_strand_id
1 'polypeptide(L)'
;MIKFKNLTKKFGDNVVLNGLNLEFKDGETTVILGSSGSGKSTLLRCINLLEIPDDGELELGSDKISFDGKISQKDMLPFREHTGMVFQSFNLFPHLTALQNVTEGPVQVLKIPKEQAEIDALALLKKVGLKGKEHEYPSRLSGGQSQRVAIARALAMKPYFLLLDEPTSALDPELEAEVLKVIGSLSKERDSLIIVTHNMNFARKVADRILFLERGNIEFDGTAEEFFSSDSPRIVKFISAMDF
;
A
#
# COMPACT_ATOMS: atom_id res chain seq x y z
N MET A 1 8.23 -11.49 4.98
CA MET A 1 7.64 -12.10 3.76
C MET A 1 6.16 -12.32 3.97
N ILE A 2 5.33 -11.97 2.96
CA ILE A 2 3.88 -12.27 2.90
C ILE A 2 3.67 -13.37 1.86
N LYS A 3 2.81 -14.36 2.16
CA LYS A 3 2.50 -15.44 1.24
C LYS A 3 1.01 -15.76 1.24
N PHE A 4 0.43 -15.80 0.04
CA PHE A 4 -0.91 -16.30 -0.18
C PHE A 4 -0.88 -17.69 -0.84
N LYS A 5 -1.78 -18.57 -0.40
CA LYS A 5 -2.06 -19.83 -1.05
C LYS A 5 -3.54 -19.89 -1.39
N ASN A 6 -3.83 -20.09 -2.67
CA ASN A 6 -5.19 -20.24 -3.21
C ASN A 6 -6.15 -19.11 -2.82
N LEU A 7 -5.64 -17.84 -2.76
CA LEU A 7 -6.43 -16.68 -2.37
C LEU A 7 -7.61 -16.45 -3.31
N THR A 8 -8.81 -16.55 -2.79
CA THR A 8 -10.05 -16.28 -3.52
C THR A 8 -10.85 -15.18 -2.83
N LYS A 9 -11.34 -14.19 -3.61
CA LYS A 9 -12.25 -13.15 -3.12
C LYS A 9 -13.42 -12.98 -4.07
N LYS A 10 -14.63 -12.95 -3.51
CA LYS A 10 -15.89 -12.78 -4.23
C LYS A 10 -16.69 -11.60 -3.65
N PHE A 11 -17.47 -10.94 -4.50
CA PHE A 11 -18.50 -10.01 -4.10
C PHE A 11 -19.81 -10.46 -4.74
N GLY A 12 -20.69 -11.08 -3.95
CA GLY A 12 -21.81 -11.84 -4.47
C GLY A 12 -21.34 -12.97 -5.39
N ASP A 13 -21.88 -13.02 -6.61
CA ASP A 13 -21.49 -14.05 -7.60
C ASP A 13 -20.23 -13.68 -8.41
N ASN A 14 -19.71 -12.45 -8.23
CA ASN A 14 -18.54 -11.98 -8.98
C ASN A 14 -17.24 -12.39 -8.29
N VAL A 15 -16.45 -13.24 -8.94
CA VAL A 15 -15.10 -13.63 -8.49
C VAL A 15 -14.11 -12.54 -8.91
N VAL A 16 -13.55 -11.82 -7.93
CA VAL A 16 -12.62 -10.70 -8.15
C VAL A 16 -11.17 -11.16 -8.04
N LEU A 17 -10.86 -12.12 -7.17
CA LEU A 17 -9.55 -12.79 -7.10
C LEU A 17 -9.81 -14.30 -7.18
N ASN A 18 -9.08 -14.98 -8.04
CA ASN A 18 -9.39 -16.36 -8.42
C ASN A 18 -8.21 -17.31 -8.09
N GLY A 19 -8.17 -17.82 -6.85
CA GLY A 19 -7.22 -18.83 -6.44
C GLY A 19 -5.75 -18.42 -6.56
N LEU A 20 -5.42 -17.16 -6.22
CA LEU A 20 -4.07 -16.62 -6.40
C LEU A 20 -3.06 -17.24 -5.44
N ASN A 21 -1.91 -17.62 -5.98
CA ASN A 21 -0.73 -18.00 -5.22
C ASN A 21 0.34 -16.94 -5.41
N LEU A 22 0.71 -16.25 -4.33
CA LEU A 22 1.56 -15.07 -4.34
C LEU A 22 2.52 -15.06 -3.16
N GLU A 23 3.67 -14.47 -3.37
CA GLU A 23 4.65 -14.20 -2.32
C GLU A 23 5.21 -12.80 -2.48
N PHE A 24 5.27 -12.00 -1.40
CA PHE A 24 5.92 -10.69 -1.38
C PHE A 24 7.13 -10.77 -0.45
N LYS A 25 8.29 -10.36 -0.95
CA LYS A 25 9.57 -10.45 -0.24
C LYS A 25 9.83 -9.19 0.57
N ASP A 26 10.55 -9.37 1.68
CA ASP A 26 11.02 -8.24 2.49
C ASP A 26 12.08 -7.43 1.72
N GLY A 27 12.05 -6.11 1.88
CA GLY A 27 12.99 -5.19 1.23
C GLY A 27 12.84 -5.08 -0.30
N GLU A 28 11.69 -5.51 -0.84
CA GLU A 28 11.35 -5.44 -2.27
C GLU A 28 10.21 -4.45 -2.50
N THR A 29 10.32 -3.65 -3.54
CA THR A 29 9.22 -2.82 -4.03
C THR A 29 8.46 -3.58 -5.12
N THR A 30 7.30 -4.13 -4.78
CA THR A 30 6.39 -4.75 -5.75
C THR A 30 5.34 -3.74 -6.21
N VAL A 31 5.22 -3.53 -7.52
CA VAL A 31 4.16 -2.70 -8.11
C VAL A 31 3.10 -3.60 -8.75
N ILE A 32 1.84 -3.38 -8.37
CA ILE A 32 0.69 -4.11 -8.92
C ILE A 32 0.05 -3.24 -10.00
N LEU A 33 0.10 -3.71 -11.25
CA LEU A 33 -0.49 -3.08 -12.42
C LEU A 33 -1.71 -3.88 -12.91
N GLY A 34 -2.54 -3.28 -13.74
CA GLY A 34 -3.69 -3.93 -14.37
C GLY A 34 -4.81 -2.96 -14.70
N SER A 35 -5.76 -3.40 -15.50
CA SER A 35 -6.93 -2.60 -15.92
C SER A 35 -7.81 -2.22 -14.73
N SER A 36 -8.67 -1.21 -14.90
CA SER A 36 -9.68 -0.88 -13.89
C SER A 36 -10.59 -2.09 -13.63
N GLY A 37 -10.89 -2.37 -12.36
CA GLY A 37 -11.70 -3.53 -11.97
C GLY A 37 -10.98 -4.88 -12.00
N SER A 38 -9.66 -4.95 -12.26
CA SER A 38 -8.93 -6.23 -12.30
C SER A 38 -8.70 -6.88 -10.92
N GLY A 39 -8.99 -6.18 -9.81
CA GLY A 39 -8.85 -6.69 -8.45
C GLY A 39 -7.65 -6.16 -7.66
N LYS A 40 -6.87 -5.18 -8.19
CA LYS A 40 -5.65 -4.65 -7.55
C LYS A 40 -5.86 -4.15 -6.11
N SER A 41 -6.78 -3.21 -5.92
CA SER A 41 -7.11 -2.68 -4.59
C SER A 41 -7.72 -3.74 -3.67
N THR A 42 -8.47 -4.69 -4.24
CA THR A 42 -9.00 -5.83 -3.48
C THR A 42 -7.87 -6.73 -2.99
N LEU A 43 -6.88 -7.05 -3.84
CA LEU A 43 -5.70 -7.80 -3.43
C LEU A 43 -4.93 -7.09 -2.32
N LEU A 44 -4.70 -5.78 -2.48
CA LEU A 44 -4.00 -4.98 -1.47
C LEU A 44 -4.75 -4.98 -0.13
N ARG A 45 -6.09 -4.86 -0.15
CA ARG A 45 -6.95 -4.90 1.05
C ARG A 45 -7.05 -6.29 1.67
N CYS A 46 -6.88 -7.35 0.89
CA CYS A 46 -6.77 -8.72 1.41
C CYS A 46 -5.47 -8.93 2.19
N ILE A 47 -4.36 -8.29 1.81
CA ILE A 47 -3.08 -8.35 2.55
C ILE A 47 -3.24 -7.79 3.96
N ASN A 48 -3.96 -6.67 4.09
CA ASN A 48 -4.19 -5.99 5.37
C ASN A 48 -5.45 -6.50 6.10
N LEU A 49 -6.16 -7.47 5.52
CA LEU A 49 -7.44 -8.01 6.03
C LEU A 49 -8.52 -6.92 6.28
N LEU A 50 -8.50 -5.83 5.49
CA LEU A 50 -9.63 -4.92 5.34
C LEU A 50 -10.74 -5.56 4.51
N GLU A 51 -10.36 -6.34 3.48
CA GLU A 51 -11.23 -7.28 2.80
C GLU A 51 -10.82 -8.69 3.21
N ILE A 52 -11.76 -9.44 3.79
CA ILE A 52 -11.51 -10.82 4.21
C ILE A 52 -11.68 -11.71 2.98
N PRO A 53 -10.65 -12.50 2.60
CA PRO A 53 -10.80 -13.52 1.55
C PRO A 53 -11.90 -14.53 1.86
N ASP A 54 -12.48 -15.10 0.81
CA ASP A 54 -13.53 -16.11 0.93
C ASP A 54 -12.95 -17.53 0.97
N ASP A 55 -11.68 -17.71 0.52
CA ASP A 55 -10.96 -18.99 0.55
C ASP A 55 -9.46 -18.75 0.46
N GLY A 56 -8.68 -19.77 0.88
CA GLY A 56 -7.22 -19.76 0.85
C GLY A 56 -6.57 -19.54 2.21
N GLU A 57 -5.27 -19.24 2.16
CA GLU A 57 -4.43 -19.01 3.34
C GLU A 57 -3.59 -17.75 3.15
N LEU A 58 -3.33 -17.04 4.24
CA LEU A 58 -2.37 -15.93 4.33
C LEU A 58 -1.34 -16.23 5.42
N GLU A 59 -0.06 -16.13 5.06
CA GLU A 59 1.07 -16.23 5.97
C GLU A 59 1.83 -14.88 5.99
N LEU A 60 2.18 -14.38 7.16
CA LEU A 60 3.00 -13.18 7.37
C LEU A 60 3.99 -13.43 8.50
N GLY A 61 5.27 -13.63 8.14
CA GLY A 61 6.27 -14.06 9.11
C GLY A 61 5.94 -15.43 9.72
N SER A 62 5.67 -15.46 11.03
CA SER A 62 5.22 -16.65 11.77
C SER A 62 3.70 -16.78 11.83
N ASP A 63 2.97 -15.73 11.50
CA ASP A 63 1.52 -15.71 11.63
C ASP A 63 0.87 -16.33 10.39
N LYS A 64 -0.16 -17.14 10.63
CA LYS A 64 -0.91 -17.82 9.58
C LYS A 64 -2.40 -17.77 9.87
N ILE A 65 -3.20 -17.49 8.83
CA ILE A 65 -4.65 -17.51 8.87
C ILE A 65 -5.20 -18.29 7.67
N SER A 66 -6.20 -19.15 7.90
CA SER A 66 -6.95 -19.87 6.87
C SER A 66 -8.36 -19.28 6.79
N PHE A 67 -8.89 -19.15 5.57
CA PHE A 67 -10.17 -18.53 5.28
C PHE A 67 -11.31 -19.55 5.10
N ASP A 68 -11.10 -20.81 5.48
CA ASP A 68 -12.08 -21.90 5.42
C ASP A 68 -13.06 -21.91 6.60
N GLY A 69 -12.90 -21.01 7.55
CA GLY A 69 -13.68 -20.97 8.80
C GLY A 69 -14.07 -19.57 9.28
N LYS A 70 -14.54 -19.49 10.53
CA LYS A 70 -14.82 -18.22 11.19
C LYS A 70 -13.52 -17.59 11.68
N ILE A 71 -13.23 -16.41 11.17
CA ILE A 71 -12.07 -15.60 11.56
C ILE A 71 -12.50 -14.59 12.61
N SER A 72 -11.79 -14.57 13.74
CA SER A 72 -12.04 -13.59 14.80
C SER A 72 -11.22 -12.31 14.57
N GLN A 73 -11.64 -11.23 15.21
CA GLN A 73 -10.86 -9.97 15.20
C GLN A 73 -9.43 -10.17 15.75
N LYS A 74 -9.26 -11.08 16.72
CA LYS A 74 -7.96 -11.36 17.33
C LYS A 74 -7.00 -12.03 16.36
N ASP A 75 -7.52 -12.89 15.47
CA ASP A 75 -6.70 -13.57 14.46
C ASP A 75 -6.16 -12.59 13.40
N MET A 76 -6.86 -11.47 13.18
CA MET A 76 -6.48 -10.45 12.20
C MET A 76 -5.49 -9.40 12.73
N LEU A 77 -5.41 -9.21 14.06
CA LEU A 77 -4.59 -8.15 14.67
C LEU A 77 -3.12 -8.21 14.25
N PRO A 78 -2.41 -9.39 14.30
CA PRO A 78 -1.01 -9.45 13.92
C PRO A 78 -0.76 -8.98 12.49
N PHE A 79 -1.65 -9.35 11.54
CA PHE A 79 -1.53 -8.94 10.14
C PHE A 79 -1.69 -7.43 9.96
N ARG A 80 -2.62 -6.82 10.71
CA ARG A 80 -2.86 -5.37 10.67
C ARG A 80 -1.75 -4.56 11.34
N GLU A 81 -1.13 -5.09 12.38
CA GLU A 81 0.01 -4.46 13.05
C GLU A 81 1.27 -4.48 12.18
N HIS A 82 1.44 -5.53 11.38
CA HIS A 82 2.60 -5.71 10.52
C HIS A 82 2.46 -5.04 9.15
N THR A 83 1.28 -4.51 8.82
CA THR A 83 1.02 -3.84 7.54
C THR A 83 0.52 -2.41 7.75
N GLY A 84 1.20 -1.43 7.15
CA GLY A 84 0.73 -0.05 7.08
C GLY A 84 -0.04 0.18 5.79
N MET A 85 -1.21 0.85 5.84
CA MET A 85 -1.99 1.14 4.64
C MET A 85 -2.11 2.63 4.39
N VAL A 86 -1.85 3.04 3.14
CA VAL A 86 -2.05 4.40 2.63
C VAL A 86 -3.10 4.34 1.54
N PHE A 87 -4.16 5.13 1.70
CA PHE A 87 -5.33 5.13 0.82
C PHE A 87 -5.27 6.30 -0.18
N GLN A 88 -5.98 6.17 -1.27
CA GLN A 88 -6.23 7.23 -2.25
C GLN A 88 -6.84 8.50 -1.61
N SER A 89 -7.77 8.34 -0.67
CA SER A 89 -8.53 9.42 -0.03
C SER A 89 -7.91 9.94 1.27
N PHE A 90 -6.60 9.77 1.50
CA PHE A 90 -5.83 10.20 2.67
C PHE A 90 -6.35 9.66 4.01
N ASN A 91 -7.64 9.71 4.27
CA ASN A 91 -8.35 9.23 5.46
C ASN A 91 -7.74 9.74 6.78
N LEU A 92 -7.35 11.03 6.81
CA LEU A 92 -6.88 11.67 8.02
C LEU A 92 -8.04 11.92 8.99
N PHE A 93 -7.75 11.88 10.28
CA PHE A 93 -8.67 12.30 11.31
C PHE A 93 -8.82 13.82 11.26
N PRO A 94 -9.99 14.38 10.88
CA PRO A 94 -10.14 15.80 10.59
C PRO A 94 -10.03 16.70 11.82
N HIS A 95 -10.28 16.14 13.00
CA HIS A 95 -10.22 16.81 14.30
C HIS A 95 -8.85 16.73 14.98
N LEU A 96 -7.86 16.06 14.36
CA LEU A 96 -6.49 15.93 14.83
C LEU A 96 -5.54 16.73 13.92
N THR A 97 -4.49 17.32 14.50
CA THR A 97 -3.40 17.94 13.74
C THR A 97 -2.59 16.90 12.96
N ALA A 98 -1.67 17.34 12.09
CA ALA A 98 -0.76 16.44 11.38
C ALA A 98 0.05 15.57 12.36
N LEU A 99 0.63 16.18 13.40
CA LEU A 99 1.37 15.47 14.46
C LEU A 99 0.48 14.46 15.17
N GLN A 100 -0.72 14.85 15.59
CA GLN A 100 -1.65 13.96 16.28
C GLN A 100 -2.12 12.81 15.39
N ASN A 101 -2.35 13.04 14.09
CA ASN A 101 -2.65 11.96 13.15
C ASN A 101 -1.55 10.89 13.10
N VAL A 102 -0.28 11.32 13.19
CA VAL A 102 0.87 10.40 13.15
C VAL A 102 1.09 9.70 14.49
N THR A 103 0.82 10.36 15.62
CA THR A 103 1.04 9.79 16.96
C THR A 103 -0.10 8.90 17.45
N GLU A 104 -1.31 9.02 16.90
CA GLU A 104 -2.50 8.32 17.39
C GLU A 104 -2.33 6.80 17.43
N GLY A 105 -1.90 6.19 16.33
CA GLY A 105 -1.65 4.75 16.27
C GLY A 105 -0.60 4.27 17.26
N PRO A 106 0.62 4.83 17.26
CA PRO A 106 1.67 4.49 18.22
C PRO A 106 1.23 4.56 19.69
N VAL A 107 0.50 5.60 20.06
CA VAL A 107 0.04 5.78 21.45
C VAL A 107 -1.10 4.82 21.80
N GLN A 108 -2.12 4.72 20.93
CA GLN A 108 -3.34 3.95 21.23
C GLN A 108 -3.16 2.45 21.04
N VAL A 109 -2.42 2.03 20.02
CA VAL A 109 -2.26 0.62 19.67
C VAL A 109 -0.96 0.05 20.24
N LEU A 110 0.20 0.66 19.93
CA LEU A 110 1.50 0.16 20.36
C LEU A 110 1.85 0.53 21.80
N LYS A 111 1.02 1.35 22.48
CA LYS A 111 1.22 1.82 23.85
C LYS A 111 2.57 2.53 24.07
N ILE A 112 3.09 3.16 23.04
CA ILE A 112 4.31 3.97 23.12
C ILE A 112 4.00 5.23 23.96
N PRO A 113 4.89 5.63 24.90
CA PRO A 113 4.73 6.88 25.65
C PRO A 113 4.57 8.07 24.70
N LYS A 114 3.65 8.99 25.05
CA LYS A 114 3.28 10.12 24.19
C LYS A 114 4.50 10.96 23.77
N GLU A 115 5.39 11.26 24.70
CA GLU A 115 6.60 12.06 24.42
C GLU A 115 7.50 11.37 23.38
N GLN A 116 7.67 10.05 23.47
CA GLN A 116 8.45 9.29 22.50
C GLN A 116 7.74 9.22 21.13
N ALA A 117 6.42 9.02 21.13
CA ALA A 117 5.63 9.03 19.89
C ALA A 117 5.68 10.39 19.18
N GLU A 118 5.69 11.50 19.91
CA GLU A 118 5.83 12.86 19.35
C GLU A 118 7.22 13.07 18.74
N ILE A 119 8.29 12.63 19.39
CA ILE A 119 9.66 12.69 18.85
C ILE A 119 9.76 11.92 17.53
N ASP A 120 9.28 10.66 17.52
CA ASP A 120 9.30 9.80 16.34
C ASP A 120 8.44 10.40 15.20
N ALA A 121 7.26 10.93 15.53
CA ALA A 121 6.35 11.55 14.57
C ALA A 121 6.93 12.83 13.94
N LEU A 122 7.61 13.68 14.72
CA LEU A 122 8.30 14.86 14.19
C LEU A 122 9.40 14.49 13.20
N ALA A 123 10.15 13.43 13.50
CA ALA A 123 11.15 12.90 12.57
C ALA A 123 10.52 12.38 11.28
N LEU A 124 9.39 11.67 11.35
CA LEU A 124 8.65 11.17 10.18
C LEU A 124 8.07 12.32 9.37
N LEU A 125 7.42 13.32 9.99
CA LEU A 125 6.91 14.49 9.29
C LEU A 125 8.03 15.26 8.57
N LYS A 126 9.20 15.39 9.20
CA LYS A 126 10.40 15.93 8.53
C LYS A 126 10.85 15.07 7.35
N LYS A 127 10.87 13.73 7.50
CA LYS A 127 11.24 12.76 6.45
C LYS A 127 10.35 12.92 5.22
N VAL A 128 9.04 13.13 5.41
CA VAL A 128 8.09 13.34 4.30
C VAL A 128 8.00 14.81 3.83
N GLY A 129 8.89 15.69 4.30
CA GLY A 129 8.98 17.10 3.86
C GLY A 129 7.91 18.02 4.43
N LEU A 130 7.38 17.72 5.61
CA LEU A 130 6.32 18.50 6.28
C LEU A 130 6.80 19.24 7.54
N LYS A 131 8.11 19.58 7.59
CA LYS A 131 8.63 20.41 8.68
C LYS A 131 7.93 21.79 8.70
N GLY A 132 7.43 22.18 9.87
CA GLY A 132 6.66 23.43 10.08
C GLY A 132 5.16 23.28 9.82
N LYS A 133 4.66 22.05 9.57
CA LYS A 133 3.24 21.73 9.36
C LYS A 133 2.65 20.83 10.45
N GLU A 134 3.38 20.59 11.51
CA GLU A 134 3.07 19.61 12.56
C GLU A 134 1.73 19.92 13.26
N HIS A 135 1.42 21.22 13.41
CA HIS A 135 0.23 21.70 14.13
C HIS A 135 -0.94 22.07 13.21
N GLU A 136 -0.78 21.90 11.89
CA GLU A 136 -1.87 22.15 10.95
C GLU A 136 -2.91 21.03 10.98
N TYR A 137 -4.18 21.41 10.86
CA TYR A 137 -5.28 20.47 10.68
C TYR A 137 -5.41 20.07 9.19
N PRO A 138 -5.99 18.88 8.89
CA PRO A 138 -6.17 18.43 7.51
C PRO A 138 -6.85 19.45 6.59
N SER A 139 -7.79 20.24 7.12
CA SER A 139 -8.48 21.30 6.37
C SER A 139 -7.58 22.45 5.89
N ARG A 140 -6.36 22.58 6.43
CA ARG A 140 -5.37 23.58 6.06
C ARG A 140 -4.18 23.01 5.27
N LEU A 141 -4.21 21.71 4.98
CA LEU A 141 -3.18 21.04 4.19
C LEU A 141 -3.62 20.92 2.73
N SER A 142 -2.67 21.02 1.79
CA SER A 142 -2.94 20.63 0.41
C SER A 142 -3.17 19.11 0.31
N GLY A 143 -3.73 18.63 -0.82
CA GLY A 143 -3.90 17.20 -1.06
C GLY A 143 -2.59 16.42 -0.94
N GLY A 144 -1.51 16.91 -1.55
CA GLY A 144 -0.18 16.30 -1.46
C GLY A 144 0.41 16.33 -0.03
N GLN A 145 0.15 17.41 0.74
CA GLN A 145 0.53 17.47 2.16
C GLN A 145 -0.25 16.45 2.99
N SER A 146 -1.57 16.35 2.78
CA SER A 146 -2.43 15.38 3.46
C SER A 146 -2.00 13.95 3.17
N GLN A 147 -1.63 13.63 1.93
CA GLN A 147 -1.12 12.32 1.56
C GLN A 147 0.21 12.02 2.23
N ARG A 148 1.11 12.99 2.32
CA ARG A 148 2.39 12.80 3.02
C ARG A 148 2.21 12.64 4.53
N VAL A 149 1.19 13.25 5.15
CA VAL A 149 0.81 12.95 6.53
C VAL A 149 0.30 11.51 6.65
N ALA A 150 -0.54 11.03 5.70
CA ALA A 150 -1.03 9.65 5.69
C ALA A 150 0.12 8.62 5.55
N ILE A 151 1.14 8.92 4.73
CA ILE A 151 2.35 8.09 4.63
C ILE A 151 3.11 8.09 5.98
N ALA A 152 3.34 9.26 6.59
CA ALA A 152 4.01 9.36 7.88
C ALA A 152 3.25 8.61 8.98
N ARG A 153 1.91 8.68 9.00
CA ARG A 153 1.04 7.94 9.91
C ARG A 153 1.21 6.42 9.76
N ALA A 154 1.24 5.93 8.52
CA ALA A 154 1.43 4.50 8.27
C ALA A 154 2.82 4.03 8.71
N LEU A 155 3.87 4.81 8.43
CA LEU A 155 5.26 4.52 8.84
C LEU A 155 5.46 4.54 10.36
N ALA A 156 4.68 5.37 11.08
CA ALA A 156 4.77 5.47 12.54
C ALA A 156 4.42 4.17 13.27
N MET A 157 3.65 3.29 12.63
CA MET A 157 3.35 1.95 13.15
C MET A 157 4.50 0.96 12.96
N LYS A 158 5.60 1.35 12.29
CA LYS A 158 6.77 0.52 11.98
C LYS A 158 6.38 -0.81 11.31
N PRO A 159 5.56 -0.76 10.24
CA PRO A 159 5.07 -1.96 9.58
C PRO A 159 6.20 -2.72 8.88
N TYR A 160 6.05 -4.04 8.71
CA TYR A 160 6.94 -4.82 7.85
C TYR A 160 6.69 -4.55 6.36
N PHE A 161 5.43 -4.24 6.00
CA PHE A 161 5.05 -3.87 4.64
C PHE A 161 4.21 -2.60 4.63
N LEU A 162 4.57 -1.66 3.76
CA LEU A 162 3.76 -0.48 3.48
C LEU A 162 2.96 -0.71 2.19
N LEU A 163 1.64 -0.67 2.31
CA LEU A 163 0.68 -0.88 1.24
C LEU A 163 0.17 0.47 0.75
N LEU A 164 0.30 0.77 -0.54
CA LEU A 164 -0.13 2.05 -1.11
C LEU A 164 -1.17 1.80 -2.22
N ASP A 165 -2.41 2.18 -1.95
CA ASP A 165 -3.54 2.03 -2.87
C ASP A 165 -3.76 3.34 -3.65
N GLU A 166 -3.22 3.43 -4.87
CA GLU A 166 -3.30 4.60 -5.76
C GLU A 166 -2.98 5.94 -5.04
N PRO A 167 -1.80 6.07 -4.41
CA PRO A 167 -1.51 7.13 -3.46
C PRO A 167 -1.49 8.54 -4.07
N THR A 168 -1.58 8.69 -5.40
CA THR A 168 -1.49 9.97 -6.09
C THR A 168 -2.67 10.27 -7.02
N SER A 169 -3.60 9.34 -7.22
CA SER A 169 -4.68 9.47 -8.22
C SER A 169 -5.67 10.60 -7.96
N ALA A 170 -5.72 11.13 -6.72
CA ALA A 170 -6.57 12.27 -6.34
C ALA A 170 -5.82 13.62 -6.36
N LEU A 171 -4.59 13.67 -6.89
CA LEU A 171 -3.71 14.84 -6.86
C LEU A 171 -3.51 15.41 -8.27
N ASP A 172 -3.28 16.73 -8.33
CA ASP A 172 -2.76 17.34 -9.54
C ASP A 172 -1.29 16.94 -9.79
N PRO A 173 -0.76 17.09 -11.02
CA PRO A 173 0.57 16.60 -11.38
C PRO A 173 1.73 17.17 -10.53
N GLU A 174 1.63 18.39 -10.05
CA GLU A 174 2.68 19.02 -9.24
C GLU A 174 2.72 18.40 -7.84
N LEU A 175 1.56 18.23 -7.20
CA LEU A 175 1.44 17.59 -5.89
C LEU A 175 1.73 16.08 -5.97
N GLU A 176 1.34 15.42 -7.08
CA GLU A 176 1.71 14.04 -7.35
C GLU A 176 3.22 13.84 -7.31
N ALA A 177 3.98 14.70 -8.02
CA ALA A 177 5.44 14.59 -8.09
C ALA A 177 6.11 14.64 -6.69
N GLU A 178 5.59 15.49 -5.78
CA GLU A 178 6.07 15.57 -4.40
C GLU A 178 5.85 14.27 -3.62
N VAL A 179 4.67 13.65 -3.76
CA VAL A 179 4.33 12.38 -3.09
C VAL A 179 5.16 11.24 -3.65
N LEU A 180 5.27 11.14 -4.99
CA LEU A 180 6.08 10.11 -5.66
C LEU A 180 7.56 10.19 -5.28
N LYS A 181 8.08 11.40 -5.05
CA LYS A 181 9.45 11.60 -4.56
C LYS A 181 9.65 10.98 -3.17
N VAL A 182 8.68 11.15 -2.26
CA VAL A 182 8.71 10.53 -0.92
C VAL A 182 8.67 9.02 -1.05
N ILE A 183 7.73 8.44 -1.81
CA ILE A 183 7.61 6.99 -1.98
C ILE A 183 8.90 6.42 -2.62
N GLY A 184 9.47 7.11 -3.62
CA GLY A 184 10.74 6.71 -4.24
C GLY A 184 11.94 6.77 -3.28
N SER A 185 11.93 7.61 -2.23
CA SER A 185 12.96 7.58 -1.20
C SER A 185 12.82 6.36 -0.28
N LEU A 186 11.58 5.97 0.08
CA LEU A 186 11.31 4.78 0.87
C LEU A 186 11.76 3.50 0.13
N SER A 187 11.45 3.39 -1.16
CA SER A 187 11.93 2.28 -2.01
C SER A 187 13.47 2.15 -1.99
N LYS A 188 14.19 3.27 -2.08
CA LYS A 188 15.66 3.26 -2.02
C LYS A 188 16.23 2.84 -0.66
N GLU A 189 15.51 3.10 0.41
CA GLU A 189 15.87 2.68 1.77
C GLU A 189 15.60 1.20 2.03
N ARG A 190 15.13 0.46 1.01
CA ARG A 190 14.77 -0.95 1.09
C ARG A 190 13.60 -1.24 2.03
N ASP A 191 12.70 -0.28 2.19
CA ASP A 191 11.39 -0.55 2.80
C ASP A 191 10.61 -1.54 1.92
N SER A 192 9.88 -2.48 2.53
CA SER A 192 9.03 -3.42 1.80
C SER A 192 7.77 -2.70 1.34
N LEU A 193 7.64 -2.41 0.06
CA LEU A 193 6.53 -1.65 -0.51
C LEU A 193 5.68 -2.53 -1.43
N ILE A 194 4.35 -2.42 -1.31
CA ILE A 194 3.42 -2.96 -2.28
C ILE A 194 2.54 -1.80 -2.76
N ILE A 195 2.65 -1.47 -4.04
CA ILE A 195 2.09 -0.23 -4.61
C ILE A 195 1.13 -0.57 -5.73
N VAL A 196 -0.12 -0.10 -5.63
CA VAL A 196 -1.04 -0.01 -6.77
C VAL A 196 -0.94 1.39 -7.36
N THR A 197 -0.64 1.50 -8.65
CA THR A 197 -0.54 2.80 -9.34
C THR A 197 -0.91 2.69 -10.81
N HIS A 198 -1.31 3.80 -11.40
CA HIS A 198 -1.48 3.96 -12.85
C HIS A 198 -0.30 4.73 -13.50
N ASN A 199 0.64 5.22 -12.71
CA ASN A 199 1.80 5.95 -13.22
C ASN A 199 2.90 4.99 -13.67
N MET A 200 2.97 4.72 -14.99
CA MET A 200 3.93 3.80 -15.60
C MET A 200 5.38 4.25 -15.45
N ASN A 201 5.62 5.56 -15.57
CA ASN A 201 6.97 6.12 -15.43
C ASN A 201 7.49 5.95 -14.00
N PHE A 202 6.62 6.11 -13.01
CA PHE A 202 6.96 5.87 -11.62
C PHE A 202 7.18 4.37 -11.37
N ALA A 203 6.28 3.50 -11.85
CA ALA A 203 6.42 2.05 -11.72
C ALA A 203 7.76 1.56 -12.29
N ARG A 204 8.13 1.99 -13.51
CA ARG A 204 9.41 1.66 -14.15
C ARG A 204 10.63 2.05 -13.32
N LYS A 205 10.51 3.17 -12.57
CA LYS A 205 11.64 3.75 -11.81
C LYS A 205 11.85 3.11 -10.44
N VAL A 206 10.78 2.63 -9.79
CA VAL A 206 10.84 2.19 -8.39
C VAL A 206 10.61 0.71 -8.18
N ALA A 207 9.98 0.01 -9.14
CA ALA A 207 9.65 -1.39 -8.98
C ALA A 207 10.87 -2.30 -9.15
N ASP A 208 11.13 -3.14 -8.16
CA ASP A 208 11.98 -4.31 -8.31
C ASP A 208 11.20 -5.42 -9.03
N ARG A 209 9.90 -5.53 -8.75
CA ARG A 209 8.99 -6.53 -9.29
C ARG A 209 7.66 -5.92 -9.73
N ILE A 210 7.11 -6.42 -10.82
CA ILE A 210 5.77 -6.08 -11.29
C ILE A 210 4.88 -7.32 -11.27
N LEU A 211 3.69 -7.14 -10.67
CA LEU A 211 2.56 -8.05 -10.80
C LEU A 211 1.54 -7.42 -11.73
N PHE A 212 1.23 -8.06 -12.85
CA PHE A 212 0.17 -7.61 -13.74
C PHE A 212 -1.08 -8.46 -13.54
N LEU A 213 -2.11 -7.82 -12.99
CA LEU A 213 -3.38 -8.45 -12.65
C LEU A 213 -4.44 -8.16 -13.70
N GLU A 214 -5.05 -9.21 -14.23
CA GLU A 214 -6.13 -9.10 -15.22
C GLU A 214 -7.26 -10.07 -14.84
N ARG A 215 -8.49 -9.55 -14.73
CA ARG A 215 -9.70 -10.34 -14.41
C ARG A 215 -9.52 -11.32 -13.25
N GLY A 216 -8.87 -10.87 -12.18
CA GLY A 216 -8.64 -11.66 -10.97
C GLY A 216 -7.54 -12.71 -11.06
N ASN A 217 -6.76 -12.77 -12.15
CA ASN A 217 -5.64 -13.66 -12.32
C ASN A 217 -4.33 -12.88 -12.51
N ILE A 218 -3.20 -13.52 -12.23
CA ILE A 218 -1.87 -12.94 -12.49
C ILE A 218 -1.46 -13.36 -13.90
N GLU A 219 -1.37 -12.38 -14.78
CA GLU A 219 -0.94 -12.56 -16.18
C GLU A 219 0.57 -12.38 -16.33
N PHE A 220 1.21 -11.68 -15.41
CA PHE A 220 2.65 -11.50 -15.37
C PHE A 220 3.13 -11.32 -13.94
N ASP A 221 4.27 -11.92 -13.65
CA ASP A 221 5.00 -11.82 -12.39
C ASP A 221 6.51 -11.88 -12.70
N GLY A 222 7.20 -10.77 -12.61
CA GLY A 222 8.62 -10.65 -12.96
C GLY A 222 9.19 -9.28 -12.67
N THR A 223 10.41 -9.03 -13.12
CA THR A 223 11.10 -7.74 -12.94
C THR A 223 10.44 -6.61 -13.74
N ALA A 224 10.69 -5.36 -13.34
CA ALA A 224 10.25 -4.20 -14.12
C ALA A 224 10.84 -4.21 -15.54
N GLU A 225 12.09 -4.61 -15.70
CA GLU A 225 12.76 -4.68 -17.00
C GLU A 225 12.05 -5.68 -17.93
N GLU A 226 11.74 -6.89 -17.45
CA GLU A 226 11.02 -7.92 -18.20
C GLU A 226 9.62 -7.47 -18.58
N PHE A 227 8.90 -6.78 -17.68
CA PHE A 227 7.57 -6.27 -17.98
C PHE A 227 7.56 -5.22 -19.09
N PHE A 228 8.44 -4.20 -18.97
CA PHE A 228 8.47 -3.09 -19.90
C PHE A 228 9.15 -3.41 -21.24
N SER A 229 9.86 -4.54 -21.35
CA SER A 229 10.41 -5.10 -22.58
C SER A 229 9.60 -6.26 -23.16
N SER A 230 8.45 -6.57 -22.58
CA SER A 230 7.62 -7.73 -22.94
C SER A 230 7.02 -7.59 -24.34
N ASP A 231 7.12 -8.65 -25.13
CA ASP A 231 6.45 -8.77 -26.45
C ASP A 231 5.00 -9.30 -26.34
N SER A 232 4.49 -9.53 -25.14
CA SER A 232 3.11 -9.96 -24.93
C SER A 232 2.14 -8.91 -25.49
N PRO A 233 1.26 -9.26 -26.46
CA PRO A 233 0.33 -8.31 -27.06
C PRO A 233 -0.58 -7.62 -26.03
N ARG A 234 -0.89 -8.33 -24.93
CA ARG A 234 -1.72 -7.79 -23.86
C ARG A 234 -0.98 -6.75 -23.03
N ILE A 235 0.29 -6.99 -22.68
CA ILE A 235 1.15 -6.07 -21.93
C ILE A 235 1.45 -4.84 -22.78
N VAL A 236 1.86 -5.04 -24.03
CA VAL A 236 2.15 -3.95 -24.99
C VAL A 236 0.92 -3.04 -25.15
N LYS A 237 -0.27 -3.62 -25.34
CA LYS A 237 -1.51 -2.85 -25.42
C LYS A 237 -1.81 -2.08 -24.14
N PHE A 238 -1.53 -2.66 -22.96
CA PHE A 238 -1.76 -2.00 -21.68
C PHE A 238 -0.81 -0.81 -21.48
N ILE A 239 0.49 -1.00 -21.74
CA ILE A 239 1.50 0.06 -21.64
C ILE A 239 1.16 1.21 -22.60
N SER A 240 0.88 0.90 -23.88
CA SER A 240 0.54 1.91 -24.90
C SER A 240 -0.73 2.70 -24.58
N ALA A 241 -1.66 2.14 -23.80
CA ALA A 241 -2.88 2.83 -23.39
C ALA A 241 -2.66 3.76 -22.16
N MET A 242 -1.51 3.67 -21.50
CA MET A 242 -1.17 4.45 -20.29
C MET A 242 -0.05 5.50 -20.55
N ASP A 243 0.67 5.41 -21.69
CA ASP A 243 1.71 6.35 -22.11
C ASP A 243 1.09 7.56 -22.87
N PHE A 244 0.22 8.36 -22.20
CA PHE A 244 -0.29 9.62 -22.72
C PHE A 244 0.20 10.80 -21.87
#